data_b8d08665a0519153ecd9050acd5b35b8
#
_entry.id   b8d08665a0519153ecd9050acd5b35b8
#
_cell.length_a   1.000
_cell.length_b   1.000
_cell.length_c   1.000
_cell.angle_alpha   90.00
_cell.angle_beta   90.00
_cell.angle_gamma   90.00
#
_symmetry.space_group_name_H-M   'P 1'
#
loop_
_entity.id
_entity.type
_entity.pdbx_description
1 polymer ?
#
loop_
_entity_poly.entity_id
_entity_poly.type
_entity_poly.pdbx_seq_one_letter_code
_entity_poly.pdbx_strand_id
1 'polypeptide(L)'
;MIQKSFVAAFIIAVLDIIVVKFLDDLPVLAFIFLFLIPFVIIGSHEKMANKSIINMTKKIEKVEEENRHAENIRSEFAANVSHELKTPLTSISGFIETLQSGAVNDPKARDRFIDIIAIETARLKRLIDDILLLSDIESKMDNYDENVNVSAVTESVMMMLEPIAYEKEITLHNEVAANFNIKGSNDKFKQMLVNLMENAIKYGEEGGNVWIKSKVTHSECIVTVKDDGIGIEAKDIDRIAERFYRVDRSRSKKVGGTGLGLSIVKHTAALFNGELVVKSEPGKGSEFSIVMKKEIE
;
A
#
# COMPACT_ATOMS: atom_id res chain seq x y z
N MET A 1 24.93 24.46 -28.24
CA MET A 1 25.20 25.42 -27.13
C MET A 1 26.69 25.76 -27.01
N ILE A 2 27.59 24.81 -27.09
CA ILE A 2 29.06 24.97 -27.03
C ILE A 2 29.59 25.95 -28.10
N GLN A 3 29.02 25.91 -29.31
CA GLN A 3 29.44 26.76 -30.42
C GLN A 3 29.15 28.28 -30.22
N LYS A 4 28.08 28.62 -29.46
CA LYS A 4 27.73 30.00 -29.13
C LYS A 4 28.65 30.59 -28.05
N SER A 5 29.08 29.80 -27.08
CA SER A 5 30.06 30.22 -26.06
C SER A 5 31.44 30.45 -26.68
N PHE A 6 31.84 29.62 -27.64
CA PHE A 6 33.12 29.82 -28.35
C PHE A 6 33.14 31.08 -29.20
N VAL A 7 32.02 31.39 -29.88
CA VAL A 7 31.87 32.61 -30.68
C VAL A 7 31.88 33.86 -29.77
N ALA A 8 31.22 33.82 -28.64
CA ALA A 8 31.23 34.93 -27.67
C ALA A 8 32.63 35.14 -27.09
N ALA A 9 33.32 34.09 -26.70
CA ALA A 9 34.71 34.18 -26.20
C ALA A 9 35.68 34.72 -27.26
N PHE A 10 35.49 34.31 -28.53
CA PHE A 10 36.30 34.79 -29.65
C PHE A 10 36.04 36.29 -29.95
N ILE A 11 34.79 36.75 -29.92
CA ILE A 11 34.42 38.15 -30.10
C ILE A 11 35.01 39.02 -28.97
N ILE A 12 34.95 38.57 -27.73
CA ILE A 12 35.55 39.25 -26.58
C ILE A 12 37.08 39.34 -26.75
N ALA A 13 37.73 38.25 -27.12
CA ALA A 13 39.17 38.23 -27.35
C ALA A 13 39.62 39.17 -28.50
N VAL A 14 38.83 39.27 -29.58
CA VAL A 14 39.12 40.21 -30.69
C VAL A 14 38.90 41.65 -30.28
N LEU A 15 37.86 41.97 -29.52
CA LEU A 15 37.62 43.30 -28.95
C LEU A 15 38.74 43.71 -28.01
N ASP A 16 39.24 42.80 -27.19
CA ASP A 16 40.33 43.04 -26.26
C ASP A 16 41.68 43.28 -26.97
N ILE A 17 41.96 42.59 -28.08
CA ILE A 17 43.14 42.82 -28.90
C ILE A 17 43.09 44.23 -29.54
N ILE A 18 41.92 44.71 -29.94
CA ILE A 18 41.71 46.05 -30.48
C ILE A 18 41.97 47.15 -29.40
N VAL A 19 41.45 46.89 -28.18
CA VAL A 19 41.61 47.77 -27.02
C VAL A 19 43.10 47.86 -26.59
N VAL A 20 43.79 46.71 -26.53
CA VAL A 20 45.20 46.60 -26.16
C VAL A 20 46.10 47.35 -27.19
N LYS A 21 45.75 47.30 -28.47
CA LYS A 21 46.51 48.03 -29.52
C LYS A 21 46.36 49.54 -29.47
N PHE A 22 45.33 50.01 -28.73
CA PHE A 22 45.08 51.46 -28.50
C PHE A 22 45.71 52.00 -27.20
N LEU A 23 46.25 51.12 -26.33
CA LEU A 23 46.77 51.44 -25.00
C LEU A 23 48.21 50.91 -24.86
N ASP A 24 49.18 51.61 -25.51
CA ASP A 24 50.60 51.18 -25.57
C ASP A 24 51.35 51.16 -24.21
N ASP A 25 50.67 51.43 -23.07
CA ASP A 25 51.26 51.41 -21.74
C ASP A 25 50.43 50.73 -20.64
N LEU A 26 49.59 49.69 -20.92
CA LEU A 26 48.85 49.03 -19.85
C LEU A 26 49.71 48.00 -19.09
N PRO A 27 49.84 48.12 -17.72
CA PRO A 27 50.64 47.20 -16.94
C PRO A 27 50.04 45.78 -16.99
N VAL A 28 50.90 44.77 -16.91
CA VAL A 28 50.54 43.28 -16.94
C VAL A 28 49.35 42.91 -16.07
N LEU A 29 49.12 43.63 -14.99
CA LEU A 29 47.95 43.51 -14.12
C LEU A 29 46.61 43.76 -14.83
N ALA A 30 46.56 44.75 -15.76
CA ALA A 30 45.33 45.04 -16.50
C ALA A 30 44.98 43.90 -17.49
N PHE A 31 46.00 43.25 -18.07
CA PHE A 31 45.84 42.11 -18.93
C PHE A 31 45.23 40.89 -18.18
N ILE A 32 45.69 40.67 -16.94
CA ILE A 32 45.15 39.62 -16.05
C ILE A 32 43.68 39.91 -15.72
N PHE A 33 43.30 41.12 -15.39
CA PHE A 33 41.93 41.52 -15.09
C PHE A 33 41.00 41.42 -16.30
N LEU A 34 41.45 41.84 -17.47
CA LEU A 34 40.64 41.86 -18.68
C LEU A 34 40.42 40.47 -19.29
N PHE A 35 41.39 39.57 -19.19
CA PHE A 35 41.32 38.23 -19.85
C PHE A 35 41.11 37.07 -18.88
N LEU A 36 41.76 37.02 -17.73
CA LEU A 36 41.71 35.87 -16.84
C LEU A 36 40.45 35.83 -16.02
N ILE A 37 39.95 36.96 -15.53
CA ILE A 37 38.75 36.99 -14.71
C ILE A 37 37.50 36.62 -15.50
N PRO A 38 37.21 37.18 -16.70
CA PRO A 38 36.07 36.71 -17.50
C PRO A 38 36.13 35.23 -17.86
N PHE A 39 37.33 34.71 -18.18
CA PHE A 39 37.52 33.31 -18.52
C PHE A 39 37.21 32.40 -17.34
N VAL A 40 37.66 32.75 -16.14
CA VAL A 40 37.35 31.99 -14.91
C VAL A 40 35.86 32.06 -14.55
N ILE A 41 35.26 33.24 -14.71
CA ILE A 41 33.83 33.45 -14.45
C ILE A 41 32.98 32.61 -15.43
N ILE A 42 33.28 32.65 -16.73
CA ILE A 42 32.56 31.87 -17.75
C ILE A 42 32.72 30.36 -17.47
N GLY A 43 33.93 29.88 -17.18
CA GLY A 43 34.19 28.50 -16.88
C GLY A 43 33.50 28.03 -15.58
N SER A 44 33.39 28.89 -14.57
CA SER A 44 32.65 28.57 -13.34
C SER A 44 31.14 28.54 -13.57
N HIS A 45 30.59 29.45 -14.37
CA HIS A 45 29.17 29.44 -14.76
C HIS A 45 28.80 28.21 -15.58
N GLU A 46 29.62 27.79 -16.54
CA GLU A 46 29.39 26.56 -17.29
C GLU A 46 29.39 25.30 -16.38
N LYS A 47 30.34 25.21 -15.45
CA LYS A 47 30.37 24.09 -14.48
C LYS A 47 29.15 24.08 -13.58
N MET A 48 28.68 25.23 -13.11
CA MET A 48 27.46 25.31 -12.30
C MET A 48 26.19 24.95 -13.11
N ALA A 49 26.09 25.46 -14.34
CA ALA A 49 24.99 25.16 -15.24
C ALA A 49 24.93 23.65 -15.58
N ASN A 50 26.07 23.04 -15.93
CA ASN A 50 26.16 21.61 -16.21
C ASN A 50 25.81 20.77 -14.98
N LYS A 51 26.28 21.14 -13.78
CA LYS A 51 25.91 20.46 -12.54
C LYS A 51 24.40 20.55 -12.25
N SER A 52 23.79 21.70 -12.50
CA SER A 52 22.35 21.91 -12.34
C SER A 52 21.55 21.07 -13.33
N ILE A 53 21.98 21.03 -14.60
CA ILE A 53 21.33 20.21 -15.64
C ILE A 53 21.42 18.73 -15.26
N ILE A 54 22.58 18.21 -14.87
CA ILE A 54 22.76 16.82 -14.46
C ILE A 54 21.86 16.47 -13.26
N ASN A 55 21.76 17.38 -12.28
CA ASN A 55 20.89 17.15 -11.13
C ASN A 55 19.39 17.15 -11.51
N MET A 56 18.98 18.03 -12.43
CA MET A 56 17.61 18.04 -12.95
C MET A 56 17.31 16.77 -13.74
N THR A 57 18.21 16.34 -14.61
CA THR A 57 18.04 15.08 -15.37
C THR A 57 17.86 13.88 -14.45
N LYS A 58 18.70 13.76 -13.42
CA LYS A 58 18.55 12.68 -12.41
C LYS A 58 17.22 12.74 -11.65
N LYS A 59 16.72 13.95 -11.35
CA LYS A 59 15.40 14.11 -10.72
C LYS A 59 14.27 13.68 -11.67
N ILE A 60 14.36 14.06 -12.94
CA ILE A 60 13.37 13.69 -13.96
C ILE A 60 13.36 12.16 -14.13
N GLU A 61 14.53 11.54 -14.31
CA GLU A 61 14.66 10.07 -14.42
C GLU A 61 14.03 9.36 -13.21
N LYS A 62 14.28 9.86 -12.00
CA LYS A 62 13.68 9.28 -10.78
C LYS A 62 12.16 9.40 -10.77
N VAL A 63 11.62 10.58 -11.12
CA VAL A 63 10.17 10.80 -11.20
C VAL A 63 9.53 9.94 -12.30
N GLU A 64 10.19 9.79 -13.44
CA GLU A 64 9.72 8.92 -14.53
C GLU A 64 9.71 7.43 -14.12
N GLU A 65 10.71 7.01 -13.35
CA GLU A 65 10.77 5.64 -12.81
C GLU A 65 9.66 5.39 -11.78
N GLU A 66 9.45 6.33 -10.87
CA GLU A 66 8.35 6.30 -9.89
C GLU A 66 6.97 6.28 -10.59
N ASN A 67 6.76 7.11 -11.62
CA ASN A 67 5.53 7.13 -12.40
C ASN A 67 5.31 5.81 -13.15
N ARG A 68 6.34 5.27 -13.79
CA ARG A 68 6.27 3.99 -14.50
C ARG A 68 5.95 2.85 -13.54
N HIS A 69 6.53 2.87 -12.35
CA HIS A 69 6.21 1.90 -11.30
C HIS A 69 4.75 2.00 -10.84
N ALA A 70 4.25 3.22 -10.64
CA ALA A 70 2.85 3.47 -10.28
C ALA A 70 1.87 3.03 -11.37
N GLU A 71 2.20 3.27 -12.65
CA GLU A 71 1.39 2.81 -13.79
C GLU A 71 1.36 1.29 -13.90
N ASN A 72 2.49 0.61 -13.68
CA ASN A 72 2.56 -0.85 -13.67
C ASN A 72 1.69 -1.44 -12.56
N ILE A 73 1.76 -0.91 -11.33
CA ILE A 73 0.91 -1.33 -10.21
C ILE A 73 -0.57 -1.14 -10.55
N ARG A 74 -0.94 -0.01 -11.18
CA ARG A 74 -2.32 0.28 -11.57
C ARG A 74 -2.81 -0.67 -12.65
N SER A 75 -1.98 -0.97 -13.65
CA SER A 75 -2.29 -1.91 -14.72
C SER A 75 -2.45 -3.34 -14.20
N GLU A 76 -1.55 -3.79 -13.33
CA GLU A 76 -1.61 -5.10 -12.69
C GLU A 76 -2.86 -5.23 -11.80
N PHE A 77 -3.20 -4.18 -11.05
CA PHE A 77 -4.43 -4.13 -10.25
C PHE A 77 -5.66 -4.31 -11.15
N ALA A 78 -5.78 -3.54 -12.25
CA ALA A 78 -6.92 -3.65 -13.16
C ALA A 78 -7.03 -5.05 -13.81
N ALA A 79 -5.91 -5.65 -14.18
CA ALA A 79 -5.87 -7.01 -14.71
C ALA A 79 -6.31 -8.05 -13.68
N ASN A 80 -5.82 -7.94 -12.44
CA ASN A 80 -6.18 -8.83 -11.34
C ASN A 80 -7.67 -8.71 -10.96
N VAL A 81 -8.21 -7.48 -10.88
CA VAL A 81 -9.65 -7.22 -10.67
C VAL A 81 -10.47 -7.91 -11.75
N SER A 82 -10.12 -7.72 -13.03
CA SER A 82 -10.85 -8.32 -14.14
C SER A 82 -10.84 -9.84 -14.05
N HIS A 83 -9.72 -10.44 -13.69
CA HIS A 83 -9.58 -11.89 -13.55
C HIS A 83 -10.39 -12.43 -12.35
N GLU A 84 -10.31 -11.79 -11.19
CA GLU A 84 -11.01 -12.21 -9.97
C GLU A 84 -12.54 -11.99 -10.06
N LEU A 85 -13.01 -11.03 -10.88
CA LEU A 85 -14.44 -10.87 -11.20
C LEU A 85 -14.94 -11.89 -12.20
N LYS A 86 -14.15 -12.22 -13.23
CA LYS A 86 -14.55 -13.14 -14.31
C LYS A 86 -14.79 -14.56 -13.81
N THR A 87 -13.98 -15.04 -12.87
CA THR A 87 -14.05 -16.40 -12.35
C THR A 87 -15.41 -16.74 -11.70
N PRO A 88 -15.88 -16.01 -10.67
CA PRO A 88 -17.20 -16.26 -10.07
C PRO A 88 -18.35 -16.04 -11.06
N LEU A 89 -18.25 -15.01 -11.92
CA LEU A 89 -19.27 -14.74 -12.93
C LEU A 89 -19.44 -15.91 -13.91
N THR A 90 -18.33 -16.48 -14.39
CA THR A 90 -18.37 -17.65 -15.27
C THR A 90 -18.97 -18.86 -14.56
N SER A 91 -18.64 -19.06 -13.27
CA SER A 91 -19.20 -20.14 -12.46
C SER A 91 -20.72 -19.99 -12.30
N ILE A 92 -21.19 -18.80 -11.90
CA ILE A 92 -22.60 -18.46 -11.75
C ILE A 92 -23.36 -18.72 -13.07
N SER A 93 -22.85 -18.17 -14.20
CA SER A 93 -23.48 -18.36 -15.51
C SER A 93 -23.57 -19.83 -15.90
N GLY A 94 -22.50 -20.62 -15.71
CA GLY A 94 -22.51 -22.04 -16.05
C GLY A 94 -23.49 -22.87 -15.21
N PHE A 95 -23.65 -22.56 -13.91
CA PHE A 95 -24.63 -23.23 -13.07
C PHE A 95 -26.07 -22.83 -13.43
N ILE A 96 -26.32 -21.58 -13.79
CA ILE A 96 -27.62 -21.12 -14.30
C ILE A 96 -27.98 -21.86 -15.60
N GLU A 97 -27.06 -21.94 -16.57
CA GLU A 97 -27.25 -22.67 -17.83
C GLU A 97 -27.54 -24.16 -17.57
N THR A 98 -26.84 -24.77 -16.61
CA THR A 98 -27.05 -26.18 -16.22
C THR A 98 -28.43 -26.37 -15.63
N LEU A 99 -28.89 -25.45 -14.78
CA LEU A 99 -30.25 -25.49 -14.23
C LEU A 99 -31.31 -25.37 -15.32
N GLN A 100 -31.11 -24.42 -16.26
CA GLN A 100 -32.01 -24.19 -17.41
C GLN A 100 -32.05 -25.39 -18.35
N SER A 101 -30.95 -26.14 -18.48
CA SER A 101 -30.84 -27.34 -19.33
C SER A 101 -31.53 -28.58 -18.74
N GLY A 102 -32.23 -28.46 -17.60
CA GLY A 102 -33.03 -29.53 -17.02
C GLY A 102 -32.61 -29.97 -15.63
N ALA A 103 -31.43 -29.58 -15.12
CA ALA A 103 -30.99 -29.90 -13.77
C ALA A 103 -31.92 -29.35 -12.67
N VAL A 104 -32.73 -28.34 -12.98
CA VAL A 104 -33.79 -27.82 -12.10
C VAL A 104 -34.82 -28.85 -11.68
N ASN A 105 -35.01 -29.90 -12.48
CA ASN A 105 -35.95 -30.98 -12.20
C ASN A 105 -35.43 -32.06 -11.21
N ASP A 106 -34.09 -32.06 -10.97
CA ASP A 106 -33.49 -32.88 -9.91
C ASP A 106 -33.35 -32.00 -8.64
N PRO A 107 -34.12 -32.29 -7.56
CA PRO A 107 -34.09 -31.43 -6.36
C PRO A 107 -32.69 -31.37 -5.71
N LYS A 108 -31.91 -32.43 -5.74
CA LYS A 108 -30.55 -32.45 -5.15
C LYS A 108 -29.57 -31.62 -5.96
N ALA A 109 -29.61 -31.75 -7.29
CA ALA A 109 -28.76 -30.96 -8.18
C ALA A 109 -29.14 -29.47 -8.13
N ARG A 110 -30.45 -29.17 -8.16
CA ARG A 110 -31.00 -27.82 -8.05
C ARG A 110 -30.52 -27.12 -6.79
N ASP A 111 -30.75 -27.74 -5.62
CA ASP A 111 -30.43 -27.12 -4.33
C ASP A 111 -28.92 -26.89 -4.23
N ARG A 112 -28.09 -27.87 -4.62
CA ARG A 112 -26.63 -27.72 -4.66
C ARG A 112 -26.18 -26.60 -5.58
N PHE A 113 -26.74 -26.45 -6.77
CA PHE A 113 -26.34 -25.40 -7.71
C PHE A 113 -26.77 -24.02 -7.23
N ILE A 114 -27.95 -23.89 -6.62
CA ILE A 114 -28.40 -22.64 -5.98
C ILE A 114 -27.45 -22.24 -4.85
N ASP A 115 -27.03 -23.18 -4.00
CA ASP A 115 -26.07 -22.91 -2.93
C ASP A 115 -24.72 -22.40 -3.49
N ILE A 116 -24.22 -23.03 -4.55
CA ILE A 116 -22.97 -22.57 -5.19
C ILE A 116 -23.13 -21.17 -5.77
N ILE A 117 -24.25 -20.88 -6.45
CA ILE A 117 -24.55 -19.55 -6.99
C ILE A 117 -24.59 -18.52 -5.86
N ALA A 118 -25.24 -18.85 -4.73
CA ALA A 118 -25.32 -17.96 -3.57
C ALA A 118 -23.92 -17.66 -2.99
N ILE A 119 -23.07 -18.69 -2.82
CA ILE A 119 -21.68 -18.55 -2.33
C ILE A 119 -20.84 -17.67 -3.27
N GLU A 120 -20.90 -17.92 -4.59
CA GLU A 120 -20.13 -17.14 -5.56
C GLU A 120 -20.62 -15.69 -5.67
N THR A 121 -21.94 -15.46 -5.53
CA THR A 121 -22.52 -14.10 -5.50
C THR A 121 -22.08 -13.35 -4.25
N ALA A 122 -22.10 -13.99 -3.07
CA ALA A 122 -21.60 -13.38 -1.83
C ALA A 122 -20.10 -13.06 -1.91
N ARG A 123 -19.32 -13.93 -2.55
CA ARG A 123 -17.89 -13.69 -2.82
C ARG A 123 -17.67 -12.50 -3.75
N LEU A 124 -18.44 -12.43 -4.85
CA LEU A 124 -18.37 -11.33 -5.81
C LEU A 124 -18.70 -9.98 -5.15
N LYS A 125 -19.76 -9.96 -4.32
CA LYS A 125 -20.13 -8.77 -3.55
C LYS A 125 -19.00 -8.31 -2.66
N ARG A 126 -18.41 -9.21 -1.85
CA ARG A 126 -17.26 -8.87 -0.99
C ARG A 126 -16.08 -8.30 -1.78
N LEU A 127 -15.78 -8.88 -2.95
CA LEU A 127 -14.69 -8.39 -3.80
C LEU A 127 -14.96 -6.96 -4.29
N ILE A 128 -16.19 -6.66 -4.69
CA ILE A 128 -16.58 -5.30 -5.11
C ILE A 128 -16.48 -4.33 -3.94
N ASP A 129 -16.99 -4.71 -2.76
CA ASP A 129 -16.93 -3.87 -1.55
C ASP A 129 -15.47 -3.57 -1.15
N ASP A 130 -14.58 -4.57 -1.21
CA ASP A 130 -13.14 -4.41 -0.95
C ASP A 130 -12.45 -3.46 -1.95
N ILE A 131 -12.80 -3.55 -3.25
CA ILE A 131 -12.26 -2.66 -4.30
C ILE A 131 -12.72 -1.23 -4.07
N LEU A 132 -14.00 -1.01 -3.78
CA LEU A 132 -14.56 0.31 -3.50
C LEU A 132 -13.93 0.92 -2.25
N LEU A 133 -13.78 0.14 -1.20
CA LEU A 133 -13.13 0.57 0.04
C LEU A 133 -11.67 0.98 -0.21
N LEU A 134 -10.92 0.15 -0.95
CA LEU A 134 -9.52 0.46 -1.28
C LEU A 134 -9.42 1.74 -2.10
N SER A 135 -10.30 1.92 -3.09
CA SER A 135 -10.37 3.14 -3.89
C SER A 135 -10.71 4.37 -3.05
N ASP A 136 -11.62 4.25 -2.08
CA ASP A 136 -11.97 5.32 -1.15
C ASP A 136 -10.79 5.71 -0.26
N ILE A 137 -10.08 4.74 0.30
CA ILE A 137 -8.88 4.96 1.12
C ILE A 137 -7.77 5.67 0.33
N GLU A 138 -7.57 5.31 -0.94
CA GLU A 138 -6.51 5.89 -1.78
C GLU A 138 -6.86 7.29 -2.32
N SER A 139 -8.14 7.59 -2.48
CA SER A 139 -8.61 8.87 -3.04
C SER A 139 -8.74 10.00 -2.02
N LYS A 140 -8.93 9.65 -0.74
CA LYS A 140 -9.21 10.62 0.32
C LYS A 140 -8.00 10.74 1.24
N MET A 141 -7.35 11.90 1.18
CA MET A 141 -6.48 12.42 2.24
C MET A 141 -7.32 13.17 3.30
N ASP A 142 -8.48 12.63 3.67
CA ASP A 142 -9.29 13.25 4.71
C ASP A 142 -8.59 13.07 6.05
N ASN A 143 -8.30 14.15 6.73
CA ASN A 143 -7.86 14.12 8.13
C ASN A 143 -9.04 13.69 8.98
N TYR A 144 -9.08 12.41 9.31
CA TYR A 144 -10.03 11.87 10.27
C TYR A 144 -9.57 12.24 11.69
N ASP A 145 -10.29 13.15 12.35
CA ASP A 145 -9.98 13.63 13.70
C ASP A 145 -11.03 13.15 14.74
N GLU A 146 -11.70 12.03 14.45
CA GLU A 146 -12.61 11.42 15.41
C GLU A 146 -11.82 10.78 16.56
N ASN A 147 -12.44 10.76 17.75
CA ASN A 147 -11.88 10.04 18.89
C ASN A 147 -12.40 8.58 18.87
N VAL A 148 -11.58 7.67 18.40
CA VAL A 148 -11.90 6.24 18.28
C VAL A 148 -11.65 5.54 19.61
N ASN A 149 -12.70 5.04 20.24
CA ASN A 149 -12.57 4.17 21.42
C ASN A 149 -12.24 2.74 20.97
N VAL A 150 -10.96 2.39 21.03
CA VAL A 150 -10.45 1.08 20.57
C VAL A 150 -11.09 -0.09 21.32
N SER A 151 -11.34 0.06 22.65
CA SER A 151 -11.98 -0.99 23.44
C SER A 151 -13.42 -1.26 22.96
N ALA A 152 -14.23 -0.20 22.79
CA ALA A 152 -15.60 -0.34 22.32
C ALA A 152 -15.69 -0.90 20.90
N VAL A 153 -14.82 -0.46 19.99
CA VAL A 153 -14.76 -1.00 18.63
C VAL A 153 -14.35 -2.47 18.66
N THR A 154 -13.36 -2.84 19.48
CA THR A 154 -12.92 -4.23 19.64
C THR A 154 -14.06 -5.13 20.11
N GLU A 155 -14.78 -4.72 21.15
CA GLU A 155 -15.94 -5.47 21.66
C GLU A 155 -17.02 -5.67 20.58
N SER A 156 -17.34 -4.59 19.83
CA SER A 156 -18.30 -4.65 18.72
C SER A 156 -17.87 -5.65 17.63
N VAL A 157 -16.57 -5.66 17.27
CA VAL A 157 -16.03 -6.58 16.24
C VAL A 157 -16.02 -8.02 16.76
N MET A 158 -15.64 -8.25 18.01
CA MET A 158 -15.68 -9.58 18.62
C MET A 158 -17.09 -10.15 18.65
N MET A 159 -18.08 -9.37 19.12
CA MET A 159 -19.49 -9.81 19.09
C MET A 159 -19.97 -10.16 17.68
N MET A 160 -19.55 -9.40 16.67
CA MET A 160 -19.92 -9.64 15.27
C MET A 160 -19.31 -10.94 14.74
N LEU A 161 -18.09 -11.28 15.15
CA LEU A 161 -17.35 -12.44 14.63
C LEU A 161 -17.46 -13.68 15.52
N GLU A 162 -18.05 -13.58 16.70
CA GLU A 162 -18.27 -14.70 17.63
C GLU A 162 -18.99 -15.89 16.98
N PRO A 163 -20.05 -15.72 16.15
CA PRO A 163 -20.70 -16.87 15.50
C PRO A 163 -19.74 -17.64 14.58
N ILE A 164 -18.88 -16.92 13.83
CA ILE A 164 -17.92 -17.55 12.89
C ILE A 164 -16.79 -18.24 13.68
N ALA A 165 -16.34 -17.65 14.77
CA ALA A 165 -15.34 -18.23 15.66
C ALA A 165 -15.90 -19.50 16.34
N TYR A 166 -17.15 -19.45 16.79
CA TYR A 166 -17.83 -20.57 17.42
C TYR A 166 -17.97 -21.79 16.48
N GLU A 167 -18.30 -21.58 15.20
CA GLU A 167 -18.37 -22.66 14.20
C GLU A 167 -17.03 -23.40 14.02
N LYS A 168 -15.92 -22.76 14.35
CA LYS A 168 -14.56 -23.32 14.31
C LYS A 168 -14.01 -23.69 15.68
N GLU A 169 -14.82 -23.57 16.72
CA GLU A 169 -14.41 -23.77 18.12
C GLU A 169 -13.26 -22.86 18.56
N ILE A 170 -13.04 -21.72 17.88
CA ILE A 170 -11.98 -20.76 18.18
C ILE A 170 -12.42 -19.86 19.34
N THR A 171 -11.54 -19.74 20.35
CA THR A 171 -11.74 -18.83 21.48
C THR A 171 -11.18 -17.44 21.20
N LEU A 172 -12.03 -16.42 21.36
CA LEU A 172 -11.63 -15.00 21.20
C LEU A 172 -11.26 -14.42 22.57
N HIS A 173 -10.07 -13.81 22.68
CA HIS A 173 -9.56 -13.18 23.89
C HIS A 173 -9.38 -11.68 23.68
N ASN A 174 -10.02 -10.86 24.55
CA ASN A 174 -9.85 -9.41 24.56
C ASN A 174 -8.88 -8.98 25.65
N GLU A 175 -7.70 -8.51 25.27
CA GLU A 175 -6.67 -7.96 26.14
C GLU A 175 -6.40 -6.47 25.82
N VAL A 176 -7.42 -5.76 25.31
CA VAL A 176 -7.35 -4.32 25.03
C VAL A 176 -7.58 -3.55 26.31
N ALA A 177 -6.73 -2.57 26.58
CA ALA A 177 -6.86 -1.74 27.76
C ALA A 177 -8.17 -0.92 27.72
N ALA A 178 -8.87 -0.85 28.86
CA ALA A 178 -10.07 -0.04 29.00
C ALA A 178 -9.76 1.45 28.72
N ASN A 179 -10.69 2.14 28.06
CA ASN A 179 -10.58 3.56 27.72
C ASN A 179 -9.37 3.93 26.84
N PHE A 180 -8.88 2.98 26.04
CA PHE A 180 -7.83 3.26 25.06
C PHE A 180 -8.44 3.94 23.84
N ASN A 181 -8.01 5.19 23.58
CA ASN A 181 -8.49 6.02 22.48
C ASN A 181 -7.34 6.37 21.54
N ILE A 182 -7.65 6.48 20.25
CA ILE A 182 -6.76 6.95 19.18
C ILE A 182 -7.49 7.99 18.33
N LYS A 183 -6.74 8.83 17.59
CA LYS A 183 -7.32 9.72 16.58
C LYS A 183 -7.47 8.99 15.25
N GLY A 184 -8.61 9.19 14.55
CA GLY A 184 -8.86 8.56 13.26
C GLY A 184 -10.33 8.49 12.91
N SER A 185 -10.76 7.45 12.20
CA SER A 185 -12.15 7.14 11.86
C SER A 185 -12.60 5.82 12.49
N ASN A 186 -13.73 5.83 13.20
CA ASN A 186 -14.32 4.64 13.81
C ASN A 186 -14.58 3.54 12.76
N ASP A 187 -15.16 3.90 11.62
CA ASP A 187 -15.51 2.94 10.57
C ASP A 187 -14.27 2.31 9.93
N LYS A 188 -13.24 3.10 9.64
CA LYS A 188 -11.99 2.60 9.05
C LYS A 188 -11.24 1.70 10.04
N PHE A 189 -11.20 2.09 11.33
CA PHE A 189 -10.59 1.28 12.37
C PHE A 189 -11.34 -0.05 12.57
N LYS A 190 -12.68 0.00 12.63
CA LYS A 190 -13.53 -1.19 12.71
C LYS A 190 -13.26 -2.14 11.54
N GLN A 191 -13.24 -1.62 10.30
CA GLN A 191 -12.98 -2.43 9.11
C GLN A 191 -11.60 -3.08 9.13
N MET A 192 -10.60 -2.35 9.60
CA MET A 192 -9.24 -2.87 9.76
C MET A 192 -9.19 -4.04 10.74
N LEU A 193 -9.85 -3.91 11.91
CA LEU A 193 -9.95 -4.99 12.90
C LEU A 193 -10.73 -6.20 12.36
N VAL A 194 -11.84 -5.97 11.65
CA VAL A 194 -12.61 -7.05 11.01
C VAL A 194 -11.72 -7.85 10.08
N ASN A 195 -10.97 -7.19 9.19
CA ASN A 195 -10.08 -7.87 8.25
C ASN A 195 -8.99 -8.70 8.96
N LEU A 196 -8.41 -8.18 10.05
CA LEU A 196 -7.39 -8.89 10.81
C LEU A 196 -7.98 -10.09 11.56
N MET A 197 -9.11 -9.90 12.25
CA MET A 197 -9.75 -10.96 13.03
C MET A 197 -10.36 -12.04 12.15
N GLU A 198 -11.02 -11.70 11.04
CA GLU A 198 -11.48 -12.68 10.06
C GLU A 198 -10.33 -13.53 9.52
N ASN A 199 -9.17 -12.91 9.24
CA ASN A 199 -7.99 -13.66 8.84
C ASN A 199 -7.50 -14.61 9.95
N ALA A 200 -7.43 -14.14 11.19
CA ALA A 200 -7.01 -14.95 12.33
C ALA A 200 -7.96 -16.15 12.55
N ILE A 201 -9.28 -15.95 12.51
CA ILE A 201 -10.27 -17.03 12.61
C ILE A 201 -10.17 -17.98 11.41
N LYS A 202 -10.01 -17.43 10.22
CA LYS A 202 -9.97 -18.16 8.96
C LYS A 202 -8.78 -19.12 8.88
N TYR A 203 -7.59 -18.66 9.28
CA TYR A 203 -6.34 -19.40 9.22
C TYR A 203 -5.96 -20.04 10.56
N GLY A 204 -6.72 -19.77 11.62
CA GLY A 204 -6.67 -20.52 12.89
C GLY A 204 -7.03 -21.98 12.72
N GLU A 205 -6.50 -22.85 13.58
CA GLU A 205 -6.87 -24.25 13.66
C GLU A 205 -8.18 -24.39 14.45
N GLU A 206 -8.90 -25.50 14.25
CA GLU A 206 -10.09 -25.84 15.02
C GLU A 206 -9.74 -26.00 16.51
N GLY A 207 -10.49 -25.35 17.39
CA GLY A 207 -10.18 -25.31 18.83
C GLY A 207 -9.07 -24.35 19.21
N GLY A 208 -8.56 -23.53 18.26
CA GLY A 208 -7.50 -22.57 18.47
C GLY A 208 -7.92 -21.29 19.20
N ASN A 209 -7.02 -20.30 19.21
CA ASN A 209 -7.21 -19.07 19.94
C ASN A 209 -6.86 -17.84 19.09
N VAL A 210 -7.62 -16.76 19.27
CA VAL A 210 -7.33 -15.44 18.71
C VAL A 210 -7.33 -14.40 19.83
N TRP A 211 -6.27 -13.63 19.94
CA TRP A 211 -6.12 -12.56 20.92
C TRP A 211 -6.11 -11.21 20.24
N ILE A 212 -6.84 -10.24 20.81
CA ILE A 212 -6.64 -8.82 20.52
C ILE A 212 -5.98 -8.18 21.73
N LYS A 213 -4.87 -7.48 21.50
CA LYS A 213 -4.09 -6.83 22.53
C LYS A 213 -3.87 -5.38 22.20
N SER A 214 -3.74 -4.54 23.21
CA SER A 214 -3.26 -3.17 23.05
C SER A 214 -2.05 -2.90 23.93
N LYS A 215 -1.16 -2.05 23.43
CA LYS A 215 0.00 -1.56 24.18
C LYS A 215 0.21 -0.09 23.87
N VAL A 216 0.32 0.73 24.91
CA VAL A 216 0.68 2.14 24.78
C VAL A 216 2.07 2.33 25.32
N THR A 217 2.92 2.96 24.51
CA THR A 217 4.26 3.40 24.93
C THR A 217 4.29 4.93 25.02
N HIS A 218 5.44 5.52 25.28
CA HIS A 218 5.58 6.98 25.30
C HIS A 218 5.34 7.62 23.91
N SER A 219 5.73 6.94 22.84
CA SER A 219 5.70 7.44 21.47
C SER A 219 4.74 6.71 20.53
N GLU A 220 4.17 5.56 20.96
CA GLU A 220 3.40 4.69 20.08
C GLU A 220 2.18 4.09 20.75
N CYS A 221 1.15 3.89 19.95
CA CYS A 221 -0.03 3.11 20.27
C CYS A 221 -0.03 1.87 19.38
N ILE A 222 -0.10 0.68 19.96
CA ILE A 222 -0.02 -0.58 19.22
C ILE A 222 -1.28 -1.39 19.49
N VAL A 223 -1.95 -1.82 18.41
CA VAL A 223 -3.06 -2.78 18.47
C VAL A 223 -2.62 -4.03 17.71
N THR A 224 -2.70 -5.18 18.36
CA THR A 224 -2.20 -6.45 17.84
C THR A 224 -3.31 -7.48 17.80
N VAL A 225 -3.49 -8.14 16.67
CA VAL A 225 -4.27 -9.38 16.52
C VAL A 225 -3.29 -10.53 16.37
N LYS A 226 -3.42 -11.54 17.24
CA LYS A 226 -2.56 -12.72 17.27
C LYS A 226 -3.42 -13.97 17.14
N ASP A 227 -2.97 -14.94 16.40
CA ASP A 227 -3.52 -16.30 16.30
C ASP A 227 -2.46 -17.37 16.61
N ASP A 228 -2.90 -18.58 16.94
CA ASP A 228 -2.07 -19.76 17.08
C ASP A 228 -2.26 -20.75 15.91
N GLY A 229 -2.63 -20.23 14.73
CA GLY A 229 -2.95 -21.00 13.55
C GLY A 229 -1.73 -21.48 12.75
N ILE A 230 -1.94 -21.69 11.45
CA ILE A 230 -0.95 -22.31 10.55
C ILE A 230 0.34 -21.54 10.36
N GLY A 231 0.35 -20.22 10.66
CA GLY A 231 1.48 -19.33 10.42
C GLY A 231 1.79 -19.09 8.94
N ILE A 232 2.84 -18.31 8.69
CA ILE A 232 3.24 -17.83 7.36
C ILE A 232 4.73 -18.07 7.18
N GLU A 233 5.14 -18.56 6.00
CA GLU A 233 6.56 -18.73 5.68
C GLU A 233 7.26 -17.36 5.52
N ALA A 234 8.52 -17.27 5.93
CA ALA A 234 9.28 -16.01 5.91
C ALA A 234 9.35 -15.37 4.51
N LYS A 235 9.41 -16.17 3.45
CA LYS A 235 9.43 -15.68 2.05
C LYS A 235 8.17 -14.93 1.62
N ASP A 236 7.04 -15.18 2.32
CA ASP A 236 5.73 -14.64 1.98
C ASP A 236 5.38 -13.40 2.82
N ILE A 237 6.03 -13.21 4.00
CA ILE A 237 5.70 -12.15 4.96
C ILE A 237 5.71 -10.76 4.33
N ASP A 238 6.70 -10.42 3.53
CA ASP A 238 6.81 -9.11 2.89
C ASP A 238 5.73 -8.89 1.82
N ARG A 239 5.14 -9.97 1.30
CA ARG A 239 4.21 -9.96 0.17
C ARG A 239 2.75 -10.09 0.56
N ILE A 240 2.43 -10.61 1.75
CA ILE A 240 1.03 -10.87 2.15
C ILE A 240 0.13 -9.63 2.16
N ALA A 241 0.73 -8.43 2.25
CA ALA A 241 0.02 -7.16 2.16
C ALA A 241 0.00 -6.56 0.73
N GLU A 242 0.54 -7.27 -0.28
CA GLU A 242 0.35 -6.92 -1.70
C GLU A 242 -1.10 -7.21 -2.12
N ARG A 243 -1.63 -6.42 -3.04
CA ARG A 243 -3.01 -6.60 -3.54
C ARG A 243 -3.14 -7.92 -4.29
N PHE A 244 -4.19 -8.70 -3.99
CA PHE A 244 -4.48 -10.01 -4.56
C PHE A 244 -3.44 -11.10 -4.26
N TYR A 245 -2.44 -10.82 -3.41
CA TYR A 245 -1.48 -11.83 -3.04
C TYR A 245 -2.11 -12.90 -2.14
N ARG A 246 -1.75 -14.15 -2.37
CA ARG A 246 -2.23 -15.32 -1.61
C ARG A 246 -1.14 -16.37 -1.61
N VAL A 247 -0.75 -16.84 -0.42
CA VAL A 247 0.29 -17.86 -0.23
C VAL A 247 -0.07 -19.17 -0.95
N ASP A 248 -1.35 -19.60 -0.86
CA ASP A 248 -1.86 -20.78 -1.55
C ASP A 248 -3.21 -20.47 -2.23
N ARG A 249 -3.19 -20.37 -3.55
CA ARG A 249 -4.40 -20.10 -4.36
C ARG A 249 -5.44 -21.23 -4.29
N SER A 250 -5.01 -22.50 -4.08
CA SER A 250 -5.90 -23.66 -4.06
C SER A 250 -6.65 -23.78 -2.75
N ARG A 251 -5.96 -23.65 -1.64
CA ARG A 251 -6.51 -23.66 -0.29
C ARG A 251 -7.40 -22.43 -0.04
N SER A 252 -6.96 -21.30 -0.51
CA SER A 252 -7.69 -20.04 -0.36
C SER A 252 -8.98 -19.97 -1.18
N LYS A 253 -9.12 -20.70 -2.29
CA LYS A 253 -10.40 -20.82 -3.04
C LYS A 253 -11.47 -21.51 -2.20
N LYS A 254 -11.13 -22.54 -1.44
CA LYS A 254 -12.05 -23.23 -0.53
C LYS A 254 -12.49 -22.34 0.64
N VAL A 255 -11.62 -21.46 1.09
CA VAL A 255 -11.81 -20.63 2.29
C VAL A 255 -12.26 -19.18 1.95
N GLY A 256 -12.43 -18.83 0.65
CA GLY A 256 -13.18 -17.64 0.19
C GLY A 256 -12.51 -16.28 0.43
N GLY A 257 -11.19 -16.12 0.27
CA GLY A 257 -10.52 -14.81 0.40
C GLY A 257 -10.39 -14.05 -0.91
N THR A 258 -10.48 -12.71 -0.87
CA THR A 258 -10.27 -11.81 -2.00
C THR A 258 -8.78 -11.51 -2.27
N GLY A 259 -7.91 -11.64 -1.26
CA GLY A 259 -6.52 -11.20 -1.31
C GLY A 259 -6.35 -9.69 -1.18
N LEU A 260 -7.42 -8.97 -0.82
CA LEU A 260 -7.39 -7.51 -0.61
C LEU A 260 -7.38 -7.12 0.88
N GLY A 261 -7.84 -7.98 1.78
CA GLY A 261 -8.02 -7.65 3.19
C GLY A 261 -6.76 -7.08 3.87
N LEU A 262 -5.59 -7.72 3.72
CA LEU A 262 -4.35 -7.22 4.32
C LEU A 262 -3.81 -5.97 3.62
N SER A 263 -4.04 -5.81 2.32
CA SER A 263 -3.71 -4.54 1.64
C SER A 263 -4.60 -3.40 2.12
N ILE A 264 -5.88 -3.64 2.38
CA ILE A 264 -6.79 -2.69 3.02
C ILE A 264 -6.27 -2.31 4.42
N VAL A 265 -5.87 -3.31 5.24
CA VAL A 265 -5.28 -3.06 6.56
C VAL A 265 -4.05 -2.17 6.46
N LYS A 266 -3.12 -2.46 5.55
CA LYS A 266 -1.90 -1.67 5.35
C LYS A 266 -2.20 -0.21 4.97
N HIS A 267 -3.12 0.00 4.03
CA HIS A 267 -3.49 1.36 3.60
C HIS A 267 -4.27 2.10 4.70
N THR A 268 -5.17 1.40 5.39
CA THR A 268 -5.89 1.97 6.52
C THR A 268 -4.96 2.34 7.67
N ALA A 269 -3.96 1.51 8.00
CA ALA A 269 -2.96 1.83 9.02
C ALA A 269 -2.24 3.15 8.72
N ALA A 270 -1.92 3.42 7.44
CA ALA A 270 -1.30 4.67 7.01
C ALA A 270 -2.20 5.90 7.26
N LEU A 271 -3.54 5.79 7.19
CA LEU A 271 -4.47 6.87 7.56
C LEU A 271 -4.41 7.22 9.05
N PHE A 272 -3.97 6.30 9.89
CA PHE A 272 -3.73 6.50 11.33
C PHE A 272 -2.28 6.85 11.65
N ASN A 273 -1.50 7.36 10.66
CA ASN A 273 -0.07 7.63 10.80
C ASN A 273 0.71 6.42 11.35
N GLY A 274 0.27 5.22 10.97
CA GLY A 274 0.80 3.95 11.45
C GLY A 274 1.26 3.04 10.33
N GLU A 275 1.78 1.89 10.74
CA GLU A 275 2.23 0.82 9.85
C GLU A 275 1.74 -0.55 10.33
N LEU A 276 1.61 -1.48 9.38
CA LEU A 276 1.34 -2.89 9.66
C LEU A 276 2.68 -3.63 9.82
N VAL A 277 2.90 -4.20 11.01
CA VAL A 277 4.04 -5.05 11.32
C VAL A 277 3.55 -6.49 11.49
N VAL A 278 4.19 -7.43 10.80
CA VAL A 278 3.81 -8.84 10.83
C VAL A 278 4.94 -9.69 11.38
N LYS A 279 4.61 -10.58 12.33
CA LYS A 279 5.49 -11.63 12.84
C LYS A 279 4.74 -12.94 12.73
N SER A 280 5.36 -13.94 12.12
CA SER A 280 4.74 -15.24 11.95
C SER A 280 5.81 -16.32 11.81
N GLU A 281 5.45 -17.53 12.26
CA GLU A 281 6.25 -18.73 12.12
C GLU A 281 5.34 -19.89 11.75
N PRO A 282 5.66 -20.68 10.72
CA PRO A 282 4.86 -21.84 10.33
C PRO A 282 4.58 -22.79 11.51
N GLY A 283 3.32 -23.12 11.72
CA GLY A 283 2.85 -24.00 12.81
C GLY A 283 2.83 -23.35 14.20
N LYS A 284 3.10 -22.04 14.32
CA LYS A 284 3.05 -21.32 15.61
C LYS A 284 2.07 -20.13 15.58
N GLY A 285 1.47 -19.87 14.43
CA GLY A 285 0.53 -18.78 14.24
C GLY A 285 1.17 -17.48 13.78
N SER A 286 0.38 -16.41 13.80
CA SER A 286 0.77 -15.09 13.30
C SER A 286 0.40 -13.99 14.29
N GLU A 287 1.14 -12.89 14.22
CA GLU A 287 0.92 -11.66 14.98
C GLU A 287 0.93 -10.48 14.03
N PHE A 288 -0.21 -9.82 13.89
CA PHE A 288 -0.40 -8.63 13.06
C PHE A 288 -0.57 -7.42 13.97
N SER A 289 0.39 -6.51 13.96
CA SER A 289 0.41 -5.32 14.81
C SER A 289 0.27 -4.06 13.98
N ILE A 290 -0.70 -3.21 14.35
CA ILE A 290 -0.81 -1.84 13.84
C ILE A 290 -0.06 -0.94 14.81
N VAL A 291 1.06 -0.39 14.38
CA VAL A 291 1.90 0.50 15.15
C VAL A 291 1.62 1.93 14.71
N MET A 292 0.97 2.72 15.56
CA MET A 292 0.57 4.10 15.29
C MET A 292 1.40 5.05 16.14
N LYS A 293 1.85 6.15 15.55
CA LYS A 293 2.55 7.21 16.30
C LYS A 293 1.56 7.93 17.22
N LYS A 294 1.94 8.08 18.49
CA LYS A 294 1.18 8.91 19.40
C LYS A 294 1.50 10.37 19.12
N GLU A 295 0.47 11.18 18.82
CA GLU A 295 0.65 12.63 18.79
C GLU A 295 1.00 13.09 20.21
N ILE A 296 2.15 13.72 20.36
CA ILE A 296 2.58 14.34 21.63
C ILE A 296 1.89 15.70 21.66
N GLU A 297 0.86 15.85 22.53
CA GLU A 297 0.26 17.14 22.87
C GLU A 297 1.25 18.02 23.63
#